data_34437d608b11ef81407842c948d3f5ee
#
_entry.id   34437d608b11ef81407842c948d3f5ee
#
_cell.length_a   1.000
_cell.length_b   1.000
_cell.length_c   1.000
_cell.angle_alpha   90.00
_cell.angle_beta   90.00
_cell.angle_gamma   90.00
#
_symmetry.space_group_name_H-M   'P 1'
#
loop_
_entity.id
_entity.type
_entity.pdbx_description
1 polymer ?
#
loop_
_entity_poly.entity_id
_entity_poly.type
_entity_poly.pdbx_seq_one_letter_code
_entity_poly.pdbx_strand_id
1 'polypeptide(L)'
;MLERTVQIVSNERDTDSYFRFVLRAPQIAPLIQPGQFAHVRVPTMKDALLRRPFSIFQVEGDTFSILYKTIGKGTDALARMGPGEELSVIAPLGHGFTVPQPGGETPLLVAGGYGMAAMYLLAQRSPQKGIVFVGGRRRVDILCENEFQALGWDVRATTEDGSHGEKGLVTQPLIEELRSSRPVLRSRTAEGGGNEAQIKKAESGKRKAEINQSLLTSAATSRKVKLYACGPTGMLRAVGKIAEEFNVPAELSMDEHMCCGVGVCLTCVIRVKTGNSWEYQRTCTEGPVFDARQILWEVEKSNSR
;
A
#
# COMPACT_ATOMS: atom_id res chain seq x y z
N MET A 1 0.49 21.84 -5.22
CA MET A 1 -0.32 22.18 -4.03
C MET A 1 -1.14 23.43 -4.32
N LEU A 2 -2.45 23.36 -4.15
CA LEU A 2 -3.41 24.46 -4.33
C LEU A 2 -4.37 24.49 -3.13
N GLU A 3 -4.73 25.68 -2.66
CA GLU A 3 -5.87 25.85 -1.74
C GLU A 3 -7.09 26.32 -2.55
N ARG A 4 -8.21 25.61 -2.41
CA ARG A 4 -9.46 25.94 -3.10
C ARG A 4 -10.66 25.68 -2.22
N THR A 5 -11.69 26.47 -2.42
CA THR A 5 -13.06 26.12 -2.01
C THR A 5 -13.62 25.17 -3.07
N VAL A 6 -14.10 24.03 -2.66
CA VAL A 6 -14.62 22.96 -3.52
C VAL A 6 -16.04 22.58 -3.08
N GLN A 7 -16.86 22.18 -4.04
CA GLN A 7 -18.24 21.79 -3.80
C GLN A 7 -18.35 20.28 -3.56
N ILE A 8 -19.20 19.89 -2.63
CA ILE A 8 -19.57 18.50 -2.38
C ILE A 8 -20.53 18.06 -3.50
N VAL A 9 -20.16 16.99 -4.19
CA VAL A 9 -21.00 16.31 -5.19
C VAL A 9 -21.88 15.25 -4.51
N SER A 10 -21.26 14.44 -3.65
CA SER A 10 -21.94 13.44 -2.83
C SER A 10 -21.15 13.17 -1.54
N ASN A 11 -21.88 12.68 -0.53
CA ASN A 11 -21.29 12.20 0.73
C ASN A 11 -22.14 11.03 1.21
N GLU A 12 -21.78 9.85 0.82
CA GLU A 12 -22.57 8.64 0.99
C GLU A 12 -21.93 7.70 2.01
N ARG A 13 -22.77 7.04 2.78
CA ARG A 13 -22.33 6.00 3.70
C ARG A 13 -22.02 4.74 2.92
N ASP A 14 -20.78 4.27 2.98
CA ASP A 14 -20.30 3.06 2.33
C ASP A 14 -20.57 1.81 3.19
N THR A 15 -20.23 1.90 4.49
CA THR A 15 -20.56 0.90 5.52
C THR A 15 -20.88 1.61 6.85
N ASP A 16 -20.99 0.90 7.96
CA ASP A 16 -21.39 1.43 9.28
C ASP A 16 -20.78 2.78 9.66
N SER A 17 -19.46 2.90 9.56
CA SER A 17 -18.70 4.08 9.95
C SER A 17 -17.86 4.66 8.84
N TYR A 18 -17.95 4.11 7.61
CA TYR A 18 -17.19 4.59 6.46
C TYR A 18 -18.08 5.37 5.50
N PHE A 19 -17.52 6.44 4.94
CA PHE A 19 -18.19 7.34 4.02
C PHE A 19 -17.33 7.59 2.80
N ARG A 20 -17.99 7.70 1.65
CA ARG A 20 -17.39 8.11 0.38
C ARG A 20 -17.80 9.54 0.08
N PHE A 21 -16.83 10.43 -0.02
CA PHE A 21 -16.99 11.86 -0.15
C PHE A 21 -16.44 12.32 -1.50
N VAL A 22 -17.31 12.77 -2.40
CA VAL A 22 -16.94 13.20 -3.75
C VAL A 22 -16.95 14.72 -3.82
N LEU A 23 -15.84 15.29 -4.26
CA LEU A 23 -15.56 16.72 -4.32
C LEU A 23 -15.30 17.17 -5.76
N ARG A 24 -15.99 18.22 -6.21
CA ARG A 24 -15.72 18.85 -7.50
C ARG A 24 -14.54 19.82 -7.38
N ALA A 25 -13.47 19.54 -8.08
CA ALA A 25 -12.21 20.28 -7.97
C ALA A 25 -11.44 20.28 -9.30
N PRO A 26 -11.94 20.96 -10.36
CA PRO A 26 -11.37 20.89 -11.72
C PRO A 26 -9.92 21.34 -11.81
N GLN A 27 -9.47 22.23 -10.90
CA GLN A 27 -8.09 22.71 -10.86
C GLN A 27 -7.15 21.77 -10.07
N ILE A 28 -7.68 20.86 -9.26
CA ILE A 28 -6.93 19.94 -8.40
C ILE A 28 -6.91 18.53 -8.98
N ALA A 29 -8.05 18.01 -9.40
CA ALA A 29 -8.21 16.61 -9.83
C ALA A 29 -7.18 16.15 -10.89
N PRO A 30 -6.85 16.93 -11.94
CA PRO A 30 -5.87 16.53 -12.95
C PRO A 30 -4.43 16.43 -12.42
N LEU A 31 -4.13 17.06 -11.27
CA LEU A 31 -2.79 17.12 -10.69
C LEU A 31 -2.50 15.97 -9.70
N ILE A 32 -3.55 15.22 -9.33
CA ILE A 32 -3.46 14.18 -8.29
C ILE A 32 -2.70 12.96 -8.81
N GLN A 33 -1.77 12.47 -7.98
CA GLN A 33 -1.06 11.22 -8.19
C GLN A 33 -1.44 10.19 -7.10
N PRO A 34 -1.36 8.86 -7.38
CA PRO A 34 -1.65 7.82 -6.40
C PRO A 34 -0.79 7.96 -5.13
N GLY A 35 -1.41 7.83 -3.96
CA GLY A 35 -0.75 7.95 -2.67
C GLY A 35 -0.67 9.37 -2.11
N GLN A 36 -1.04 10.39 -2.89
CA GLN A 36 -1.19 11.76 -2.38
C GLN A 36 -2.46 11.91 -1.54
N PHE A 37 -2.54 12.98 -0.77
CA PHE A 37 -3.64 13.27 0.13
C PHE A 37 -4.17 14.70 -0.03
N ALA A 38 -5.33 14.93 0.57
CA ALA A 38 -5.97 16.24 0.70
C ALA A 38 -6.08 16.65 2.16
N HIS A 39 -5.89 17.92 2.46
CA HIS A 39 -6.03 18.51 3.80
C HIS A 39 -7.32 19.35 3.84
N VAL A 40 -8.34 18.81 4.48
CA VAL A 40 -9.71 19.33 4.45
C VAL A 40 -10.02 20.15 5.69
N ARG A 41 -10.57 21.35 5.53
CA ARG A 41 -11.11 22.17 6.63
C ARG A 41 -12.56 21.83 6.84
N VAL A 42 -12.93 21.52 8.08
CA VAL A 42 -14.31 21.24 8.48
C VAL A 42 -15.01 22.55 8.84
N PRO A 43 -15.93 23.09 8.00
CA PRO A 43 -16.42 24.47 8.14
C PRO A 43 -17.30 24.69 9.36
N THR A 44 -18.01 23.65 9.81
CA THR A 44 -18.95 23.71 10.93
C THR A 44 -18.28 23.71 12.30
N MET A 45 -16.98 23.50 12.36
CA MET A 45 -16.23 23.43 13.61
C MET A 45 -15.48 24.75 13.87
N LYS A 46 -16.15 25.74 14.47
CA LYS A 46 -15.55 27.04 14.77
C LYS A 46 -14.32 26.97 15.67
N ASP A 47 -14.26 25.97 16.57
CA ASP A 47 -13.17 25.78 17.54
C ASP A 47 -12.08 24.81 17.04
N ALA A 48 -12.24 24.17 15.88
CA ALA A 48 -11.25 23.27 15.31
C ALA A 48 -10.44 23.96 14.21
N LEU A 49 -9.32 24.56 14.60
CA LEU A 49 -8.43 25.27 13.67
C LEU A 49 -7.74 24.33 12.68
N LEU A 50 -7.50 23.08 13.06
CA LEU A 50 -6.73 22.15 12.25
C LEU A 50 -7.58 21.50 11.15
N ARG A 51 -7.01 21.43 9.95
CA ARG A 51 -7.50 20.61 8.85
C ARG A 51 -7.32 19.11 9.15
N ARG A 52 -7.96 18.26 8.38
CA ARG A 52 -7.85 16.80 8.48
C ARG A 52 -7.23 16.24 7.20
N PRO A 53 -6.16 15.42 7.30
CA PRO A 53 -5.58 14.75 6.16
C PRO A 53 -6.44 13.56 5.76
N PHE A 54 -6.64 13.39 4.45
CA PHE A 54 -7.34 12.25 3.88
C PHE A 54 -6.63 11.79 2.62
N SER A 55 -6.31 10.50 2.53
CA SER A 55 -5.84 9.90 1.29
C SER A 55 -6.87 10.08 0.18
N ILE A 56 -6.40 10.41 -1.01
CA ILE A 56 -7.27 10.51 -2.18
C ILE A 56 -7.55 9.09 -2.67
N PHE A 57 -8.84 8.74 -2.73
CA PHE A 57 -9.33 7.43 -3.10
C PHE A 57 -9.37 7.23 -4.61
N GLN A 58 -10.00 8.18 -5.33
CA GLN A 58 -10.25 8.08 -6.76
C GLN A 58 -10.27 9.46 -7.40
N VAL A 59 -10.00 9.51 -8.70
CA VAL A 59 -10.13 10.72 -9.54
C VAL A 59 -10.94 10.38 -10.77
N GLU A 60 -12.00 11.14 -11.03
CA GLU A 60 -12.86 10.99 -12.19
C GLU A 60 -13.19 12.37 -12.78
N GLY A 61 -12.71 12.64 -14.00
CA GLY A 61 -12.91 13.91 -14.66
C GLY A 61 -12.42 15.09 -13.82
N ASP A 62 -13.37 15.96 -13.45
CA ASP A 62 -13.14 17.16 -12.64
C ASP A 62 -13.34 16.95 -11.12
N THR A 63 -13.54 15.70 -10.70
CA THR A 63 -13.78 15.33 -9.31
C THR A 63 -12.69 14.43 -8.75
N PHE A 64 -12.53 14.49 -7.43
CA PHE A 64 -11.83 13.45 -6.68
C PHE A 64 -12.65 13.01 -5.47
N SER A 65 -12.41 11.82 -4.99
CA SER A 65 -13.10 11.28 -3.83
C SER A 65 -12.15 10.88 -2.70
N ILE A 66 -12.71 10.88 -1.49
CA ILE A 66 -12.08 10.47 -0.25
C ILE A 66 -12.94 9.37 0.36
N LEU A 67 -12.30 8.30 0.83
CA LEU A 67 -12.93 7.27 1.64
C LEU A 67 -12.43 7.45 3.07
N TYR A 68 -13.34 7.71 4.02
CA TYR A 68 -12.95 8.01 5.39
C TYR A 68 -13.84 7.30 6.41
N LYS A 69 -13.29 7.12 7.61
CA LYS A 69 -14.01 6.58 8.78
C LYS A 69 -14.41 7.69 9.74
N THR A 70 -15.61 7.63 10.28
CA THR A 70 -16.01 8.49 11.40
C THR A 70 -15.36 7.99 12.70
N ILE A 71 -14.42 8.78 13.21
CA ILE A 71 -13.63 8.45 14.41
C ILE A 71 -13.63 9.55 15.46
N GLY A 72 -14.32 10.67 15.21
CA GLY A 72 -14.41 11.76 16.14
C GLY A 72 -15.08 13.01 15.55
N LYS A 73 -15.18 14.06 16.35
CA LYS A 73 -15.99 15.27 16.07
C LYS A 73 -15.81 15.85 14.66
N GLY A 74 -14.58 15.84 14.12
CA GLY A 74 -14.31 16.38 12.78
C GLY A 74 -14.91 15.52 11.66
N THR A 75 -14.68 14.22 11.69
CA THR A 75 -15.24 13.29 10.71
C THR A 75 -16.75 13.12 10.89
N ASP A 76 -17.28 13.22 12.13
CA ASP A 76 -18.72 13.23 12.37
C ASP A 76 -19.39 14.49 11.80
N ALA A 77 -18.70 15.64 11.85
CA ALA A 77 -19.18 16.86 11.23
C ALA A 77 -19.16 16.77 9.69
N LEU A 78 -18.11 16.22 9.11
CA LEU A 78 -18.05 15.94 7.66
C LEU A 78 -19.17 15.00 7.21
N ALA A 79 -19.47 13.95 7.98
CA ALA A 79 -20.52 12.97 7.65
C ALA A 79 -21.94 13.58 7.61
N ARG A 80 -22.12 14.77 8.17
CA ARG A 80 -23.39 15.50 8.12
C ARG A 80 -23.50 16.50 6.96
N MET A 81 -22.39 16.75 6.26
CA MET A 81 -22.38 17.63 5.10
C MET A 81 -22.98 16.92 3.88
N GLY A 82 -23.66 17.68 3.04
CA GLY A 82 -24.38 17.15 1.88
C GLY A 82 -24.01 17.80 0.55
N PRO A 83 -24.60 17.31 -0.54
CA PRO A 83 -24.38 17.86 -1.88
C PRO A 83 -24.71 19.36 -1.94
N GLY A 84 -23.89 20.12 -2.68
CA GLY A 84 -24.02 21.55 -2.86
C GLY A 84 -23.33 22.40 -1.80
N GLU A 85 -23.00 21.85 -0.62
CA GLU A 85 -22.20 22.54 0.38
C GLU A 85 -20.73 22.66 -0.07
N GLU A 86 -20.03 23.63 0.50
CA GLU A 86 -18.66 23.95 0.15
C GLU A 86 -17.71 23.79 1.34
N LEU A 87 -16.46 23.42 1.04
CA LEU A 87 -15.39 23.36 2.01
C LEU A 87 -14.04 23.73 1.41
N SER A 88 -13.10 24.17 2.26
CA SER A 88 -11.75 24.50 1.83
C SER A 88 -10.85 23.27 1.88
N VAL A 89 -10.13 23.02 0.77
CA VAL A 89 -9.20 21.91 0.60
C VAL A 89 -7.84 22.44 0.16
N ILE A 90 -6.78 21.90 0.74
CA ILE A 90 -5.41 22.03 0.23
C ILE A 90 -5.05 20.66 -0.39
N ALA A 91 -4.83 20.61 -1.69
CA ALA A 91 -4.48 19.39 -2.43
C ALA A 91 -3.83 19.72 -3.79
N PRO A 92 -3.17 18.75 -4.48
CA PRO A 92 -2.65 17.53 -3.88
C PRO A 92 -1.47 17.83 -2.96
N LEU A 93 -1.28 17.01 -1.93
CA LEU A 93 -0.19 17.12 -0.97
C LEU A 93 0.67 15.85 -0.95
N GLY A 94 1.96 16.05 -0.69
CA GLY A 94 2.94 14.98 -0.55
C GLY A 94 3.37 14.32 -1.86
N HIS A 95 4.29 13.36 -1.74
CA HIS A 95 4.78 12.51 -2.84
C HIS A 95 4.04 11.18 -2.83
N GLY A 96 3.60 10.75 -3.99
CA GLY A 96 2.82 9.53 -4.16
C GLY A 96 3.66 8.29 -4.45
N PHE A 97 2.97 7.18 -4.69
CA PHE A 97 3.57 5.91 -5.09
C PHE A 97 4.12 5.97 -6.51
N THR A 98 5.19 5.21 -6.75
CA THR A 98 5.64 4.92 -8.11
C THR A 98 4.63 4.01 -8.80
N VAL A 99 4.04 4.48 -9.91
CA VAL A 99 3.08 3.67 -10.67
C VAL A 99 3.80 2.49 -11.35
N PRO A 100 3.33 1.24 -11.16
CA PRO A 100 3.90 0.07 -11.82
C PRO A 100 3.93 0.23 -13.34
N GLN A 101 5.03 -0.21 -13.97
CA GLN A 101 5.19 -0.12 -15.42
C GLN A 101 4.87 -1.45 -16.09
N PRO A 102 4.35 -1.46 -17.34
CA PRO A 102 4.11 -2.70 -18.10
C PRO A 102 5.39 -3.53 -18.23
N GLY A 103 5.30 -4.83 -17.95
CA GLY A 103 6.44 -5.75 -18.01
C GLY A 103 7.49 -5.57 -16.91
N GLY A 104 7.24 -4.67 -15.96
CA GLY A 104 8.05 -4.47 -14.76
C GLY A 104 7.75 -5.49 -13.65
N GLU A 105 7.96 -5.05 -12.42
CA GLU A 105 7.66 -5.85 -11.23
C GLU A 105 6.14 -6.02 -11.07
N THR A 106 5.72 -7.21 -10.65
CA THR A 106 4.31 -7.44 -10.31
C THR A 106 3.97 -6.71 -9.01
N PRO A 107 2.98 -5.82 -9.02
CA PRO A 107 2.59 -5.10 -7.83
C PRO A 107 1.83 -5.99 -6.84
N LEU A 108 2.26 -5.95 -5.58
CA LEU A 108 1.56 -6.54 -4.44
C LEU A 108 1.13 -5.39 -3.52
N LEU A 109 -0.16 -5.10 -3.49
CA LEU A 109 -0.73 -4.05 -2.66
C LEU A 109 -1.15 -4.63 -1.32
N VAL A 110 -0.78 -3.98 -0.21
CA VAL A 110 -1.15 -4.41 1.15
C VAL A 110 -1.88 -3.25 1.83
N ALA A 111 -3.13 -3.45 2.15
CA ALA A 111 -3.98 -2.41 2.70
C ALA A 111 -4.65 -2.84 4.00
N GLY A 112 -4.66 -1.97 5.00
CA GLY A 112 -5.32 -2.19 6.28
C GLY A 112 -6.37 -1.10 6.57
N GLY A 113 -7.63 -1.49 6.77
CA GLY A 113 -8.71 -0.56 7.08
C GLY A 113 -8.83 0.57 6.04
N TYR A 114 -8.88 1.82 6.49
CA TYR A 114 -8.96 2.98 5.59
C TYR A 114 -7.72 3.19 4.69
N GLY A 115 -6.60 2.49 4.93
CA GLY A 115 -5.44 2.49 4.02
C GLY A 115 -5.77 1.98 2.61
N MET A 116 -6.88 1.26 2.44
CA MET A 116 -7.39 0.87 1.12
C MET A 116 -7.66 2.08 0.21
N ALA A 117 -8.02 3.23 0.79
CA ALA A 117 -8.21 4.46 0.03
C ALA A 117 -6.96 4.87 -0.77
N ALA A 118 -5.78 4.83 -0.14
CA ALA A 118 -4.53 5.18 -0.82
C ALA A 118 -4.15 4.18 -1.91
N MET A 119 -4.54 2.90 -1.76
CA MET A 119 -4.22 1.83 -2.70
C MET A 119 -5.12 1.83 -3.94
N TYR A 120 -6.37 2.29 -3.82
CA TYR A 120 -7.33 2.18 -4.92
C TYR A 120 -6.92 3.00 -6.16
N LEU A 121 -6.52 4.26 -5.97
CA LEU A 121 -6.07 5.10 -7.10
C LEU A 121 -4.80 4.53 -7.76
N LEU A 122 -3.90 3.90 -6.97
CA LEU A 122 -2.74 3.19 -7.52
C LEU A 122 -3.17 1.99 -8.36
N ALA A 123 -4.10 1.19 -7.86
CA ALA A 123 -4.65 0.04 -8.57
C ALA A 123 -5.37 0.44 -9.87
N GLN A 124 -6.14 1.52 -9.83
CA GLN A 124 -6.83 2.08 -11.00
C GLN A 124 -5.86 2.53 -12.09
N ARG A 125 -4.78 3.22 -11.70
CA ARG A 125 -3.78 3.76 -12.65
C ARG A 125 -2.69 2.77 -13.04
N SER A 126 -2.59 1.64 -12.36
CA SER A 126 -1.61 0.62 -12.70
C SER A 126 -1.98 -0.11 -13.99
N PRO A 127 -1.14 -0.05 -15.04
CA PRO A 127 -1.34 -0.81 -16.26
C PRO A 127 -1.10 -2.32 -16.04
N GLN A 128 -0.28 -2.67 -15.04
CA GLN A 128 0.00 -4.06 -14.67
C GLN A 128 -0.80 -4.42 -13.42
N LYS A 129 -1.54 -5.52 -13.49
CA LYS A 129 -2.32 -6.05 -12.38
C LYS A 129 -1.49 -7.05 -11.56
N GLY A 130 -1.84 -7.19 -10.31
CA GLY A 130 -1.20 -8.07 -9.35
C GLY A 130 -2.18 -8.53 -8.29
N ILE A 131 -1.75 -8.56 -7.04
CA ILE A 131 -2.55 -9.00 -5.92
C ILE A 131 -2.78 -7.85 -4.94
N VAL A 132 -4.00 -7.74 -4.42
CA VAL A 132 -4.36 -6.83 -3.33
C VAL A 132 -4.66 -7.67 -2.08
N PHE A 133 -3.84 -7.53 -1.07
CA PHE A 133 -4.06 -8.10 0.25
C PHE A 133 -4.80 -7.06 1.09
N VAL A 134 -6.03 -7.34 1.48
CA VAL A 134 -6.86 -6.45 2.29
C VAL A 134 -7.04 -7.02 3.69
N GLY A 135 -6.67 -6.24 4.70
CA GLY A 135 -6.75 -6.65 6.10
C GLY A 135 -7.70 -5.78 6.91
N GLY A 136 -8.42 -6.42 7.84
CA GLY A 136 -9.29 -5.74 8.78
C GLY A 136 -9.46 -6.51 10.07
N ARG A 137 -10.05 -5.89 11.09
CA ARG A 137 -10.41 -6.61 12.32
C ARG A 137 -11.62 -7.50 12.08
N ARG A 138 -12.59 -7.00 11.33
CA ARG A 138 -13.88 -7.63 11.03
C ARG A 138 -14.28 -7.37 9.59
N ARG A 139 -15.31 -8.08 9.11
CA ARG A 139 -15.88 -7.89 7.76
C ARG A 139 -16.13 -6.43 7.38
N VAL A 140 -16.65 -5.62 8.31
CA VAL A 140 -16.97 -4.21 8.06
C VAL A 140 -15.75 -3.33 7.81
N ASP A 141 -14.55 -3.79 8.12
CA ASP A 141 -13.29 -3.10 7.87
C ASP A 141 -12.66 -3.49 6.53
N ILE A 142 -13.24 -4.47 5.81
CA ILE A 142 -12.82 -4.86 4.45
C ILE A 142 -13.60 -4.03 3.44
N LEU A 143 -12.92 -3.07 2.83
CA LEU A 143 -13.51 -2.10 1.92
C LEU A 143 -13.07 -2.35 0.48
N CYS A 144 -13.88 -1.94 -0.49
CA CYS A 144 -13.52 -1.87 -1.91
C CYS A 144 -13.09 -3.20 -2.56
N GLU A 145 -13.43 -4.36 -1.97
CA GLU A 145 -13.06 -5.67 -2.49
C GLU A 145 -13.57 -5.88 -3.93
N ASN A 146 -14.87 -5.62 -4.15
CA ASN A 146 -15.49 -5.74 -5.47
C ASN A 146 -14.92 -4.73 -6.48
N GLU A 147 -14.61 -3.53 -6.03
CA GLU A 147 -14.03 -2.49 -6.88
C GLU A 147 -12.61 -2.87 -7.34
N PHE A 148 -11.77 -3.43 -6.47
CA PHE A 148 -10.45 -3.95 -6.87
C PHE A 148 -10.59 -5.12 -7.85
N GLN A 149 -11.53 -6.05 -7.61
CA GLN A 149 -11.82 -7.16 -8.51
C GLN A 149 -12.29 -6.67 -9.88
N ALA A 150 -13.16 -5.65 -9.92
CA ALA A 150 -13.63 -5.02 -11.15
C ALA A 150 -12.50 -4.37 -11.97
N LEU A 151 -11.42 -3.92 -11.31
CA LEU A 151 -10.20 -3.45 -11.97
C LEU A 151 -9.28 -4.59 -12.47
N GLY A 152 -9.66 -5.86 -12.25
CA GLY A 152 -8.90 -7.04 -12.66
C GLY A 152 -7.76 -7.44 -11.71
N TRP A 153 -7.83 -7.05 -10.43
CA TRP A 153 -6.88 -7.47 -9.41
C TRP A 153 -7.32 -8.77 -8.73
N ASP A 154 -6.36 -9.62 -8.36
CA ASP A 154 -6.59 -10.73 -7.43
C ASP A 154 -6.69 -10.15 -6.01
N VAL A 155 -7.84 -10.33 -5.34
CA VAL A 155 -8.08 -9.76 -4.01
C VAL A 155 -8.13 -10.87 -2.97
N ARG A 156 -7.27 -10.73 -1.94
CA ARG A 156 -7.20 -11.67 -0.83
C ARG A 156 -7.52 -10.97 0.48
N ALA A 157 -8.69 -11.27 1.02
CA ALA A 157 -9.18 -10.67 2.25
C ALA A 157 -8.77 -11.50 3.47
N THR A 158 -8.42 -10.80 4.55
CA THR A 158 -8.07 -11.41 5.85
C THR A 158 -8.70 -10.61 6.98
N THR A 159 -9.37 -11.29 7.91
CA THR A 159 -9.90 -10.64 9.11
C THR A 159 -9.39 -11.32 10.39
N GLU A 160 -9.09 -10.52 11.41
CA GLU A 160 -8.56 -11.04 12.67
C GLU A 160 -9.55 -11.98 13.37
N ASP A 161 -10.85 -11.66 13.29
CA ASP A 161 -11.92 -12.47 13.88
C ASP A 161 -12.40 -13.65 13.00
N GLY A 162 -11.99 -13.69 11.73
CA GLY A 162 -12.41 -14.70 10.76
C GLY A 162 -13.82 -14.48 10.19
N SER A 163 -14.38 -13.30 10.34
CA SER A 163 -15.73 -12.95 9.83
C SER A 163 -15.78 -12.80 8.30
N HIS A 164 -14.62 -12.67 7.63
CA HIS A 164 -14.52 -12.62 6.18
C HIS A 164 -13.10 -12.97 5.71
N GLY A 165 -13.01 -13.69 4.58
CA GLY A 165 -11.73 -14.16 4.03
C GLY A 165 -10.99 -15.12 4.95
N GLU A 166 -9.67 -15.09 4.94
CA GLU A 166 -8.85 -15.89 5.84
C GLU A 166 -8.84 -15.29 7.25
N LYS A 167 -8.80 -16.14 8.28
CA LYS A 167 -8.67 -15.69 9.66
C LYS A 167 -7.20 -15.43 9.98
N GLY A 168 -6.87 -14.20 10.42
CA GLY A 168 -5.52 -13.85 10.84
C GLY A 168 -5.11 -12.44 10.43
N LEU A 169 -3.81 -12.24 10.26
CA LEU A 169 -3.23 -10.97 9.84
C LEU A 169 -2.95 -10.97 8.34
N VAL A 170 -3.14 -9.85 7.68
CA VAL A 170 -2.90 -9.65 6.24
C VAL A 170 -1.47 -9.98 5.79
N THR A 171 -0.52 -9.99 6.72
CA THR A 171 0.87 -10.39 6.47
C THR A 171 1.06 -11.89 6.24
N GLN A 172 0.14 -12.74 6.66
CA GLN A 172 0.22 -14.19 6.48
C GLN A 172 0.11 -14.60 5.01
N PRO A 173 -0.98 -14.28 4.29
CA PRO A 173 -1.07 -14.60 2.86
C PRO A 173 -0.01 -13.86 2.01
N LEU A 174 0.46 -12.69 2.44
CA LEU A 174 1.58 -12.01 1.80
C LEU A 174 2.87 -12.84 1.87
N ILE A 175 3.21 -13.39 3.05
CA ILE A 175 4.41 -14.24 3.23
C ILE A 175 4.30 -15.51 2.38
N GLU A 176 3.12 -16.12 2.30
CA GLU A 176 2.87 -17.32 1.49
C GLU A 176 3.07 -17.04 0.00
N GLU A 177 2.55 -15.91 -0.49
CA GLU A 177 2.76 -15.47 -1.87
C GLU A 177 4.25 -15.24 -2.17
N LEU A 178 4.98 -14.57 -1.28
CA LEU A 178 6.40 -14.31 -1.47
C LEU A 178 7.26 -15.58 -1.42
N ARG A 179 6.87 -16.57 -0.62
CA ARG A 179 7.52 -17.89 -0.58
C ARG A 179 7.27 -18.67 -1.87
N SER A 180 6.05 -18.67 -2.38
CA SER A 180 5.69 -19.36 -3.62
C SER A 180 6.35 -18.76 -4.85
N SER A 181 6.63 -17.46 -4.83
CA SER A 181 7.29 -16.72 -5.93
C SER A 181 8.81 -16.91 -5.98
N ARG A 182 9.43 -17.53 -4.95
CA ARG A 182 10.86 -17.89 -4.96
C ARG A 182 11.06 -19.21 -5.72
N PRO A 183 12.07 -19.31 -6.61
CA PRO A 183 12.44 -20.60 -7.18
C PRO A 183 12.86 -21.55 -6.04
N VAL A 184 12.22 -22.71 -5.97
CA VAL A 184 12.63 -23.77 -5.04
C VAL A 184 14.00 -24.28 -5.49
N LEU A 185 15.07 -23.79 -4.88
CA LEU A 185 16.36 -24.47 -4.90
C LEU A 185 16.16 -25.78 -4.11
N ARG A 186 15.76 -26.84 -4.81
CA ARG A 186 15.82 -28.19 -4.25
C ARG A 186 17.28 -28.48 -3.98
N SER A 187 17.70 -28.35 -2.72
CA SER A 187 18.94 -28.98 -2.26
C SER A 187 18.82 -30.47 -2.54
N ARG A 188 19.57 -30.95 -3.50
CA ARG A 188 19.86 -32.38 -3.60
C ARG A 188 20.68 -32.74 -2.38
N THR A 189 20.05 -33.10 -1.29
CA THR A 189 20.68 -33.96 -0.30
C THR A 189 20.88 -35.29 -0.99
N ALA A 190 22.13 -35.57 -1.31
CA ALA A 190 22.57 -36.88 -1.75
C ALA A 190 22.40 -37.83 -0.56
N GLU A 191 21.30 -38.57 -0.49
CA GLU A 191 21.31 -39.83 0.25
C GLU A 191 21.94 -40.87 -0.61
N GLY A 192 23.18 -41.21 -0.22
CA GLY A 192 23.95 -42.30 -0.84
C GLY A 192 23.38 -43.66 -0.41
N GLY A 193 23.30 -44.56 -1.34
CA GLY A 193 23.02 -45.96 -1.12
C GLY A 193 23.40 -46.76 -2.37
N GLY A 194 24.57 -47.40 -2.30
CA GLY A 194 25.34 -48.03 -3.33
C GLY A 194 24.65 -49.00 -4.27
N ASN A 195 25.21 -49.13 -5.44
CA ASN A 195 25.88 -50.36 -5.91
C ASN A 195 26.65 -50.09 -7.20
N GLU A 196 27.92 -50.44 -7.15
CA GLU A 196 28.79 -50.58 -8.31
C GLU A 196 28.31 -51.70 -9.20
N ALA A 197 28.20 -51.47 -10.48
CA ALA A 197 28.77 -52.31 -11.54
C ALA A 197 28.34 -51.83 -12.92
N GLN A 198 29.36 -51.74 -13.75
CA GLN A 198 29.35 -51.74 -15.21
C GLN A 198 29.18 -50.41 -15.97
N ILE A 199 30.33 -49.82 -16.11
CA ILE A 199 30.72 -48.89 -17.16
C ILE A 199 30.65 -49.58 -18.52
N LYS A 200 29.88 -49.05 -19.46
CA LYS A 200 30.24 -49.11 -20.88
C LYS A 200 30.43 -47.70 -21.43
N LYS A 201 31.67 -47.50 -21.89
CA LYS A 201 32.14 -46.35 -22.64
C LYS A 201 31.33 -46.20 -23.94
N ALA A 202 31.08 -44.98 -24.24
CA ALA A 202 31.10 -44.30 -25.53
C ALA A 202 29.82 -43.53 -25.83
N GLU A 203 30.08 -42.40 -26.35
CA GLU A 203 29.30 -41.48 -27.16
C GLU A 203 28.88 -40.19 -26.51
N SER A 204 29.76 -39.32 -26.78
CA SER A 204 29.67 -38.01 -27.43
C SER A 204 29.24 -36.84 -26.58
N GLY A 205 30.20 -35.94 -26.45
CA GLY A 205 30.12 -34.64 -25.82
C GLY A 205 29.00 -33.68 -26.32
N LYS A 206 28.26 -34.08 -27.38
CA LYS A 206 27.14 -33.28 -27.91
C LYS A 206 25.87 -33.36 -27.04
N ARG A 207 25.52 -34.53 -26.50
CA ARG A 207 24.33 -34.66 -25.61
C ARG A 207 24.49 -33.97 -24.25
N LYS A 208 25.71 -33.82 -23.74
CA LYS A 208 25.95 -33.07 -22.50
C LYS A 208 25.76 -31.57 -22.68
N ALA A 209 26.07 -31.01 -23.85
CA ALA A 209 25.86 -29.59 -24.14
C ALA A 209 24.38 -29.24 -24.32
N GLU A 210 23.61 -30.11 -24.99
CA GLU A 210 22.17 -29.91 -25.19
C GLU A 210 21.37 -30.07 -23.89
N ILE A 211 21.73 -31.00 -23.00
CA ILE A 211 21.09 -31.16 -21.68
C ILE A 211 21.41 -29.96 -20.77
N ASN A 212 22.62 -29.42 -20.80
CA ASN A 212 22.96 -28.21 -20.06
C ASN A 212 22.27 -26.97 -20.62
N GLN A 213 22.06 -26.88 -21.93
CA GLN A 213 21.39 -25.74 -22.53
C GLN A 213 19.87 -25.77 -22.29
N SER A 214 19.24 -26.96 -22.27
CA SER A 214 17.82 -27.11 -21.91
C SER A 214 17.58 -26.92 -20.41
N LEU A 215 18.54 -27.22 -19.54
CA LEU A 215 18.47 -26.96 -18.09
C LEU A 215 18.72 -25.48 -17.75
N LEU A 216 19.45 -24.75 -18.60
CA LEU A 216 19.65 -23.30 -18.45
C LEU A 216 18.46 -22.48 -18.97
N THR A 217 17.67 -23.03 -19.90
CA THR A 217 16.45 -22.36 -20.42
C THR A 217 15.19 -22.60 -19.55
N SER A 218 15.23 -23.53 -18.62
CA SER A 218 14.20 -23.71 -17.59
C SER A 218 14.56 -23.02 -16.26
N ALA A 219 15.36 -21.97 -16.28
CA ALA A 219 15.44 -21.05 -15.17
C ALA A 219 14.02 -20.46 -15.02
N ALA A 220 13.25 -21.02 -14.09
CA ALA A 220 11.97 -20.46 -13.68
C ALA A 220 12.23 -18.97 -13.41
N THR A 221 11.73 -18.12 -14.29
CA THR A 221 11.90 -16.68 -14.20
C THR A 221 11.26 -16.27 -12.89
N SER A 222 12.06 -16.01 -11.86
CA SER A 222 11.52 -15.59 -10.57
C SER A 222 10.72 -14.32 -10.84
N ARG A 223 9.43 -14.37 -10.54
CA ARG A 223 8.52 -13.24 -10.72
C ARG A 223 9.04 -12.09 -9.87
N LYS A 224 9.52 -11.03 -10.50
CA LYS A 224 9.92 -9.83 -9.78
C LYS A 224 8.66 -9.18 -9.22
N VAL A 225 8.65 -8.87 -7.95
CA VAL A 225 7.51 -8.25 -7.26
C VAL A 225 7.96 -6.98 -6.56
N LYS A 226 7.03 -6.04 -6.40
CA LYS A 226 7.19 -4.82 -5.58
C LYS A 226 5.99 -4.67 -4.66
N LEU A 227 6.26 -4.36 -3.39
CA LEU A 227 5.24 -4.13 -2.37
C LEU A 227 4.86 -2.65 -2.32
N TYR A 228 3.58 -2.42 -2.10
CA TYR A 228 3.00 -1.11 -1.81
C TYR A 228 2.09 -1.27 -0.62
N ALA A 229 2.27 -0.48 0.44
CA ALA A 229 1.42 -0.66 1.62
C ALA A 229 0.92 0.66 2.20
N CYS A 230 -0.32 0.64 2.70
CA CYS A 230 -0.92 1.70 3.49
C CYS A 230 -1.85 1.10 4.55
N GLY A 231 -1.76 1.61 5.78
CA GLY A 231 -2.57 1.14 6.90
C GLY A 231 -1.92 1.45 8.25
N PRO A 232 -2.34 0.78 9.33
CA PRO A 232 -1.84 1.02 10.67
C PRO A 232 -0.32 0.82 10.77
N THR A 233 0.35 1.64 11.59
CA THR A 233 1.82 1.63 11.78
C THR A 233 2.39 0.24 12.07
N GLY A 234 1.70 -0.57 12.89
CA GLY A 234 2.11 -1.95 13.19
C GLY A 234 2.13 -2.85 11.95
N MET A 235 1.14 -2.71 11.06
CA MET A 235 1.10 -3.42 9.78
C MET A 235 2.23 -2.96 8.86
N LEU A 236 2.43 -1.65 8.71
CA LEU A 236 3.49 -1.09 7.88
C LEU A 236 4.88 -1.56 8.34
N ARG A 237 5.13 -1.58 9.65
CA ARG A 237 6.36 -2.11 10.23
C ARG A 237 6.56 -3.59 9.90
N ALA A 238 5.51 -4.40 9.99
CA ALA A 238 5.56 -5.82 9.64
C ALA A 238 5.83 -6.02 8.14
N VAL A 239 5.16 -5.27 7.26
CA VAL A 239 5.40 -5.31 5.81
C VAL A 239 6.83 -4.88 5.48
N GLY A 240 7.36 -3.83 6.13
CA GLY A 240 8.74 -3.40 5.95
C GLY A 240 9.76 -4.49 6.32
N LYS A 241 9.56 -5.20 7.45
CA LYS A 241 10.40 -6.34 7.85
C LYS A 241 10.30 -7.50 6.84
N ILE A 242 9.11 -7.81 6.36
CA ILE A 242 8.91 -8.84 5.32
C ILE A 242 9.64 -8.45 4.04
N ALA A 243 9.53 -7.19 3.61
CA ALA A 243 10.23 -6.69 2.43
C ALA A 243 11.75 -6.86 2.54
N GLU A 244 12.31 -6.58 3.72
CA GLU A 244 13.75 -6.78 4.02
C GLU A 244 14.13 -8.28 4.01
N GLU A 245 13.37 -9.12 4.71
CA GLU A 245 13.62 -10.58 4.79
C GLU A 245 13.58 -11.24 3.40
N PHE A 246 12.62 -10.86 2.57
CA PHE A 246 12.46 -11.40 1.22
C PHE A 246 13.30 -10.66 0.17
N ASN A 247 13.99 -9.58 0.55
CA ASN A 247 14.74 -8.69 -0.34
C ASN A 247 13.89 -8.18 -1.51
N VAL A 248 12.68 -7.71 -1.22
CA VAL A 248 11.72 -7.18 -2.17
C VAL A 248 11.64 -5.66 -2.00
N PRO A 249 11.65 -4.86 -3.09
CA PRO A 249 11.42 -3.41 -2.98
C PRO A 249 10.01 -3.13 -2.44
N ALA A 250 9.90 -2.14 -1.55
CA ALA A 250 8.63 -1.79 -0.94
C ALA A 250 8.49 -0.28 -0.73
N GLU A 251 7.33 0.25 -1.06
CA GLU A 251 6.90 1.62 -0.76
C GLU A 251 5.80 1.60 0.29
N LEU A 252 6.01 2.36 1.37
CA LEU A 252 5.07 2.45 2.49
C LEU A 252 4.52 3.85 2.60
N SER A 253 3.19 4.00 2.63
CA SER A 253 2.51 5.27 2.90
C SER A 253 2.32 5.42 4.41
N MET A 254 3.09 6.34 5.00
CA MET A 254 3.10 6.60 6.44
C MET A 254 1.93 7.50 6.84
N ASP A 255 1.21 7.10 7.89
CA ASP A 255 0.08 7.84 8.46
C ASP A 255 0.48 8.47 9.80
N GLU A 256 1.08 9.67 9.74
CA GLU A 256 1.47 10.43 10.91
C GLU A 256 0.48 11.56 11.20
N HIS A 257 0.42 11.96 12.46
CA HIS A 257 -0.40 13.09 12.85
C HIS A 257 0.04 14.37 12.14
N MET A 258 -0.89 14.99 11.41
CA MET A 258 -0.62 16.24 10.67
C MET A 258 -1.33 17.43 11.29
N CYS A 259 -0.57 18.50 11.55
CA CYS A 259 -1.10 19.77 12.00
C CYS A 259 -1.26 20.73 10.81
N CYS A 260 -0.17 21.20 10.19
CA CYS A 260 -0.23 22.15 9.09
C CYS A 260 -0.44 21.53 7.71
N GLY A 261 0.07 20.32 7.46
CA GLY A 261 0.01 19.62 6.17
C GLY A 261 0.91 20.20 5.07
N VAL A 262 1.68 21.25 5.37
CA VAL A 262 2.48 22.04 4.40
C VAL A 262 3.96 22.19 4.79
N GLY A 263 4.43 21.34 5.71
CA GLY A 263 5.85 21.24 6.04
C GLY A 263 6.41 22.25 7.05
N VAL A 264 5.58 23.05 7.72
CA VAL A 264 6.06 24.14 8.60
C VAL A 264 6.19 23.70 10.07
N CYS A 265 5.24 22.91 10.59
CA CYS A 265 5.12 22.65 12.04
C CYS A 265 5.95 21.47 12.56
N LEU A 266 6.54 20.65 11.71
CA LEU A 266 7.35 19.47 12.04
C LEU A 266 6.63 18.41 12.91
N THR A 267 5.30 18.39 12.95
CA THR A 267 4.52 17.43 13.75
C THR A 267 4.53 16.03 13.14
N CYS A 268 4.56 15.93 11.80
CA CYS A 268 4.44 14.68 11.06
C CYS A 268 5.81 14.10 10.62
N VAL A 269 6.83 14.22 11.47
CA VAL A 269 8.18 13.77 11.11
C VAL A 269 8.40 12.29 11.43
N ILE A 270 9.09 11.61 10.54
CA ILE A 270 9.66 10.28 10.75
C ILE A 270 11.17 10.32 10.57
N ARG A 271 11.87 9.32 11.10
CA ARG A 271 13.32 9.17 10.88
C ARG A 271 13.58 8.36 9.61
N VAL A 272 14.42 8.90 8.74
CA VAL A 272 14.77 8.30 7.46
C VAL A 272 16.28 8.20 7.33
N LYS A 273 16.78 7.05 6.86
CA LYS A 273 18.21 6.84 6.56
C LYS A 273 18.65 7.71 5.40
N THR A 274 19.78 8.40 5.56
CA THR A 274 20.39 9.26 4.53
C THR A 274 21.87 8.90 4.44
N GLY A 275 22.24 8.00 3.54
CA GLY A 275 23.60 7.45 3.46
C GLY A 275 23.98 6.71 4.75
N ASN A 276 25.06 7.17 5.42
CA ASN A 276 25.54 6.59 6.70
C ASN A 276 24.92 7.26 7.94
N SER A 277 23.96 8.16 7.77
CA SER A 277 23.30 8.89 8.83
C SER A 277 21.78 8.75 8.75
N TRP A 278 21.06 9.61 9.43
CA TRP A 278 19.60 9.72 9.35
C TRP A 278 19.19 11.18 9.58
N GLU A 279 18.00 11.50 9.12
CA GLU A 279 17.38 12.81 9.32
C GLU A 279 15.87 12.67 9.58
N TYR A 280 15.27 13.73 10.08
CA TYR A 280 13.81 13.84 10.15
C TYR A 280 13.25 14.30 8.80
N GLN A 281 12.34 13.52 8.24
CA GLN A 281 11.54 13.89 7.07
C GLN A 281 10.06 14.00 7.42
N ARG A 282 9.39 14.97 6.81
CA ARG A 282 7.95 15.25 7.06
C ARG A 282 7.10 14.42 6.12
N THR A 283 6.17 13.65 6.68
CA THR A 283 5.26 12.84 5.85
C THR A 283 4.35 13.69 4.98
N CYS A 284 4.10 14.95 5.34
CA CYS A 284 3.25 15.85 4.55
C CYS A 284 3.92 16.46 3.31
N THR A 285 5.24 16.54 3.26
CA THR A 285 5.98 17.15 2.16
C THR A 285 6.97 16.21 1.49
N GLU A 286 7.82 15.50 2.23
CA GLU A 286 8.75 14.50 1.71
C GLU A 286 8.08 13.13 1.49
N GLY A 287 7.04 12.79 2.29
CA GLY A 287 6.16 11.64 2.14
C GLY A 287 4.81 12.00 1.52
N PRO A 288 3.75 11.25 1.80
CA PRO A 288 3.65 10.19 2.80
C PRO A 288 4.33 8.87 2.39
N VAL A 289 4.68 8.69 1.12
CA VAL A 289 5.25 7.45 0.59
C VAL A 289 6.78 7.49 0.70
N PHE A 290 7.33 6.43 1.31
CA PHE A 290 8.77 6.25 1.51
C PHE A 290 9.21 4.84 1.12
N ASP A 291 10.47 4.68 0.67
CA ASP A 291 11.09 3.35 0.56
C ASP A 291 11.20 2.72 1.95
N ALA A 292 10.67 1.51 2.11
CA ALA A 292 10.66 0.79 3.38
C ALA A 292 12.05 0.61 4.01
N ARG A 293 13.10 0.51 3.18
CA ARG A 293 14.51 0.36 3.61
C ARG A 293 15.07 1.61 4.25
N GLN A 294 14.46 2.76 3.97
CA GLN A 294 14.91 4.05 4.52
C GLN A 294 14.25 4.36 5.86
N ILE A 295 13.09 3.79 6.16
CA ILE A 295 12.35 4.10 7.38
C ILE A 295 13.07 3.50 8.60
N LEU A 296 13.41 4.35 9.57
CA LEU A 296 13.91 3.94 10.88
C LEU A 296 12.75 3.88 11.87
N TRP A 297 12.27 2.67 12.09
CA TRP A 297 11.23 2.42 13.07
C TRP A 297 11.73 2.71 14.49
N GLU A 298 10.92 3.42 15.29
CA GLU A 298 11.25 3.59 16.71
C GLU A 298 11.32 2.23 17.39
N VAL A 299 12.38 2.03 18.17
CA VAL A 299 12.47 0.87 19.05
C VAL A 299 11.40 1.08 20.11
N GLU A 300 10.44 0.18 20.21
CA GLU A 300 9.51 0.16 21.34
C GLU A 300 10.36 0.13 22.62
N LYS A 301 10.28 1.21 23.41
CA LYS A 301 10.83 1.16 24.77
C LYS A 301 10.08 0.01 25.44
N SER A 302 10.78 -1.09 25.70
CA SER A 302 10.26 -2.16 26.53
C SER A 302 9.77 -1.49 27.81
N ASN A 303 8.49 -1.57 28.10
CA ASN A 303 7.93 -1.18 29.38
C ASN A 303 8.53 -2.11 30.44
N SER A 304 9.73 -1.79 30.91
CA SER A 304 10.22 -2.27 32.17
C SER A 304 9.49 -1.46 33.26
N ARG A 305 8.36 -1.96 33.67
CA ARG A 305 7.76 -1.66 34.97
C ARG A 305 7.85 -2.89 35.85
#